data_84d7cbc5bfd4b5929371dc0590974acb
#
_entry.id   84d7cbc5bfd4b5929371dc0590974acb
#
_cell.length_a   1.000
_cell.length_b   1.000
_cell.length_c   1.000
_cell.angle_alpha   90.00
_cell.angle_beta   90.00
_cell.angle_gamma   90.00
#
_symmetry.space_group_name_H-M   'P 1'
#
loop_
_entity.id
_entity.type
_entity.pdbx_description
1 polymer ?
#
loop_
_entity_poly.entity_id
_entity_poly.type
_entity_poly.pdbx_seq_one_letter_code
_entity_poly.pdbx_strand_id
1 'polypeptide(L)'
;MIKRQNIIAVAQSWVGTPYHHQGSCRGVGADCLGLVRGVWCTIYGAEAETPPAYTRDWAEASGRETLIDAATRHLTPIAVADAKGGDVVVFRFRAGTPAKHVGILCARERLVHAMEGGPAIEISVTPWWRRRIVAAFAFPGVTD
;
A
#
# COMPACT_ATOMS: atom_id res chain seq x y z
N MET A 1 -6.32 3.38 -20.36
CA MET A 1 -5.00 2.73 -20.18
C MET A 1 -4.23 3.44 -19.08
N ILE A 2 -3.72 2.71 -18.12
CA ILE A 2 -3.05 3.27 -16.94
C ILE A 2 -1.58 2.96 -17.06
N LYS A 3 -0.74 3.99 -17.13
CA LYS A 3 0.70 3.81 -17.25
C LYS A 3 1.34 3.69 -15.88
N ARG A 4 2.25 2.74 -15.76
CA ARG A 4 3.00 2.49 -14.52
C ARG A 4 3.67 3.76 -13.99
N GLN A 5 4.25 4.57 -14.88
CA GLN A 5 4.89 5.84 -14.49
C GLN A 5 3.91 6.82 -13.83
N ASN A 6 2.66 6.81 -14.24
CA ASN A 6 1.65 7.67 -13.63
C ASN A 6 1.34 7.22 -12.20
N ILE A 7 1.25 5.91 -11.98
CA ILE A 7 1.04 5.35 -10.64
C ILE A 7 2.20 5.77 -9.73
N ILE A 8 3.42 5.61 -10.22
CA ILE A 8 4.62 5.98 -9.46
C ILE A 8 4.59 7.47 -9.08
N ALA A 9 4.30 8.33 -10.04
CA ALA A 9 4.25 9.78 -9.78
C ALA A 9 3.17 10.14 -8.76
N VAL A 10 2.00 9.52 -8.86
CA VAL A 10 0.91 9.74 -7.90
C VAL A 10 1.32 9.27 -6.51
N ALA A 11 1.91 8.08 -6.38
CA ALA A 11 2.38 7.58 -5.09
C ALA A 11 3.42 8.52 -4.48
N GLN A 12 4.39 8.96 -5.27
CA GLN A 12 5.44 9.87 -4.80
C GLN A 12 4.88 11.23 -4.36
N SER A 13 3.76 11.65 -4.92
CA SER A 13 3.13 12.90 -4.52
C SER A 13 2.57 12.88 -3.09
N TRP A 14 2.45 11.71 -2.49
CA TRP A 14 2.01 11.55 -1.10
C TRP A 14 3.14 11.70 -0.08
N VAL A 15 4.40 11.69 -0.52
CA VAL A 15 5.54 11.88 0.37
C VAL A 15 5.41 13.22 1.11
N GLY A 16 5.58 13.20 2.43
CA GLY A 16 5.39 14.36 3.28
C GLY A 16 4.00 14.47 3.91
N THR A 17 3.03 13.66 3.46
CA THR A 17 1.70 13.62 4.09
C THR A 17 1.82 13.12 5.52
N PRO A 18 1.30 13.89 6.52
CA PRO A 18 1.37 13.45 7.92
C PRO A 18 0.65 12.13 8.14
N TYR A 19 1.13 11.35 9.10
CA TYR A 19 0.43 10.13 9.48
C TYR A 19 -0.88 10.48 10.19
N HIS A 20 -1.98 9.84 9.78
CA HIS A 20 -3.27 9.96 10.44
C HIS A 20 -4.01 8.63 10.30
N HIS A 21 -4.32 8.00 11.43
CA HIS A 21 -5.05 6.73 11.44
C HIS A 21 -6.37 6.87 10.69
N GLN A 22 -6.62 5.96 9.75
CA GLN A 22 -7.77 5.94 8.84
C GLN A 22 -7.83 7.10 7.85
N GLY A 23 -6.82 7.98 7.83
CA GLY A 23 -6.78 9.10 6.91
C GLY A 23 -6.45 8.65 5.48
N SER A 24 -7.01 9.37 4.52
CA SER A 24 -6.74 9.16 3.08
C SER A 24 -6.88 10.49 2.34
N CYS A 25 -6.17 11.50 2.81
CA CYS A 25 -6.19 12.83 2.21
C CYS A 25 -4.75 13.33 2.02
N ARG A 26 -4.33 13.39 0.76
CA ARG A 26 -2.96 13.79 0.42
C ARG A 26 -2.61 15.15 1.02
N GLY A 27 -1.45 15.23 1.66
CA GLY A 27 -0.96 16.47 2.29
C GLY A 27 -1.60 16.79 3.64
N VAL A 28 -2.68 16.11 4.02
CA VAL A 28 -3.42 16.36 5.26
C VAL A 28 -3.23 15.22 6.26
N GLY A 29 -3.46 13.99 5.83
CA GLY A 29 -3.27 12.84 6.70
C GLY A 29 -3.59 11.53 6.02
N ALA A 30 -2.75 10.51 6.27
CA ALA A 30 -2.98 9.17 5.73
C ALA A 30 -2.27 8.13 6.58
N ASP A 31 -2.88 6.94 6.70
CA ASP A 31 -2.18 5.74 7.13
C ASP A 31 -1.77 4.92 5.88
N CYS A 32 -1.20 3.73 6.09
CA CYS A 32 -0.70 2.94 4.97
C CYS A 32 -1.81 2.55 3.98
N LEU A 33 -2.95 2.13 4.49
CA LEU A 33 -4.10 1.79 3.64
C LEU A 33 -4.68 3.03 2.98
N GLY A 34 -4.76 4.14 3.71
CA GLY A 34 -5.28 5.41 3.19
C GLY A 34 -4.45 5.95 2.03
N LEU A 35 -3.13 5.77 2.08
CA LEU A 35 -2.27 6.15 0.98
C LEU A 35 -2.61 5.36 -0.29
N VAL A 36 -2.72 4.04 -0.18
CA VAL A 36 -3.06 3.18 -1.33
C VAL A 36 -4.46 3.51 -1.86
N ARG A 37 -5.44 3.72 -0.97
CA ARG A 37 -6.80 4.13 -1.35
C ARG A 37 -6.79 5.47 -2.10
N GLY A 38 -5.98 6.41 -1.64
CA GLY A 38 -5.86 7.72 -2.28
C GLY A 38 -5.25 7.64 -3.67
N VAL A 39 -4.24 6.80 -3.85
CA VAL A 39 -3.64 6.57 -5.17
C VAL A 39 -4.68 5.92 -6.09
N TRP A 40 -5.39 4.90 -5.60
CA TRP A 40 -6.48 4.28 -6.36
C TRP A 40 -7.51 5.32 -6.81
N CYS A 41 -7.95 6.17 -5.87
CA CYS A 41 -8.97 7.18 -6.15
C CYS A 41 -8.51 8.17 -7.22
N THR A 42 -7.24 8.58 -7.18
CA THR A 42 -6.67 9.47 -8.20
C THR A 42 -6.66 8.81 -9.57
N ILE A 43 -6.31 7.52 -9.64
CA ILE A 43 -6.17 6.80 -10.90
C ILE A 43 -7.51 6.45 -11.51
N TYR A 44 -8.46 5.98 -10.69
CA TYR A 44 -9.75 5.46 -11.17
C TYR A 44 -10.92 6.43 -11.00
N GLY A 45 -10.72 7.55 -10.30
CA GLY A 45 -11.74 8.58 -10.12
C GLY A 45 -12.74 8.33 -9.00
N ALA A 46 -12.66 7.19 -8.32
CA ALA A 46 -13.58 6.84 -7.23
C ALA A 46 -12.93 5.84 -6.29
N GLU A 47 -13.44 5.73 -5.06
CA GLU A 47 -12.99 4.71 -4.10
C GLU A 47 -13.31 3.31 -4.60
N ALA A 48 -12.40 2.35 -4.36
CA ALA A 48 -12.66 0.94 -4.63
C ALA A 48 -13.70 0.40 -3.65
N GLU A 49 -13.47 0.65 -2.37
CA GLU A 49 -14.43 0.42 -1.29
C GLU A 49 -14.03 1.30 -0.11
N THR A 50 -14.99 1.71 0.69
CA THR A 50 -14.72 2.42 1.94
C THR A 50 -14.62 1.37 3.05
N PRO A 51 -13.44 1.20 3.68
CA PRO A 51 -13.33 0.22 4.75
C PRO A 51 -14.16 0.66 5.96
N PRO A 52 -14.67 -0.29 6.75
CA PRO A 52 -15.26 0.05 8.03
C PRO A 52 -14.20 0.66 8.95
N ALA A 53 -14.63 1.35 9.99
CA ALA A 53 -13.71 1.84 11.01
C ALA A 53 -12.86 0.69 11.56
N TYR A 54 -11.56 0.91 11.71
CA TYR A 54 -10.66 -0.12 12.21
C TYR A 54 -9.72 0.47 13.27
N THR A 55 -9.24 -0.40 14.16
CA THR A 55 -8.24 -0.03 15.15
C THR A 55 -6.84 -0.21 14.55
N ARG A 56 -5.80 0.26 15.27
CA ARG A 56 -4.42 0.14 14.78
C ARG A 56 -3.93 -1.31 14.71
N ASP A 57 -4.57 -2.21 15.46
CA ASP A 57 -4.29 -3.66 15.46
C ASP A 57 -5.39 -4.48 14.78
N TRP A 58 -6.16 -3.87 13.92
CA TRP A 58 -7.40 -4.39 13.35
C TRP A 58 -7.29 -5.81 12.77
N ALA A 59 -6.22 -6.12 12.07
CA ALA A 59 -6.06 -7.45 11.49
C ALA A 59 -5.62 -8.48 12.55
N GLU A 60 -4.80 -8.07 13.51
CA GLU A 60 -4.32 -8.96 14.56
C GLU A 60 -5.45 -9.42 15.49
N ALA A 61 -6.37 -8.51 15.82
CA ALA A 61 -7.47 -8.81 16.74
C ALA A 61 -8.39 -9.90 16.20
N SER A 62 -8.63 -9.93 14.89
CA SER A 62 -9.51 -10.93 14.26
C SER A 62 -8.79 -12.22 13.87
N GLY A 63 -7.48 -12.20 13.74
CA GLY A 63 -6.69 -13.31 13.21
C GLY A 63 -6.90 -13.54 11.72
N ARG A 64 -7.60 -12.63 11.02
CA ARG A 64 -7.95 -12.77 9.60
C ARG A 64 -7.02 -11.94 8.74
N GLU A 65 -6.74 -12.41 7.53
CA GLU A 65 -5.95 -11.69 6.51
C GLU A 65 -6.79 -10.61 5.83
N THR A 66 -7.31 -9.68 6.61
CA THR A 66 -8.26 -8.66 6.16
C THR A 66 -7.68 -7.77 5.06
N LEU A 67 -6.42 -7.38 5.21
CA LEU A 67 -5.75 -6.52 4.24
C LEU A 67 -5.51 -7.25 2.92
N ILE A 68 -5.01 -8.49 2.98
CA ILE A 68 -4.79 -9.30 1.78
C ILE A 68 -6.11 -9.61 1.09
N ASP A 69 -7.17 -9.89 1.84
CA ASP A 69 -8.49 -10.15 1.28
C ASP A 69 -9.01 -8.92 0.52
N ALA A 70 -8.88 -7.74 1.11
CA ALA A 70 -9.29 -6.49 0.46
C ALA A 70 -8.48 -6.24 -0.81
N ALA A 71 -7.17 -6.42 -0.75
CA ALA A 71 -6.30 -6.25 -1.91
C ALA A 71 -6.68 -7.23 -3.03
N THR A 72 -6.96 -8.47 -2.67
CA THR A 72 -7.35 -9.51 -3.65
C THR A 72 -8.67 -9.17 -4.35
N ARG A 73 -9.60 -8.49 -3.66
CA ARG A 73 -10.87 -8.09 -4.28
C ARG A 73 -10.70 -7.03 -5.37
N HIS A 74 -9.72 -6.14 -5.25
CA HIS A 74 -9.62 -4.96 -6.10
C HIS A 74 -8.38 -4.92 -6.98
N LEU A 75 -7.30 -5.56 -6.56
CA LEU A 75 -6.02 -5.56 -7.27
C LEU A 75 -5.77 -6.91 -7.91
N THR A 76 -4.83 -6.95 -8.86
CA THR A 76 -4.45 -8.18 -9.56
C THR A 76 -3.26 -8.82 -8.86
N PRO A 77 -3.39 -10.03 -8.27
CA PRO A 77 -2.25 -10.69 -7.64
C PRO A 77 -1.12 -10.98 -8.63
N ILE A 78 0.11 -10.75 -8.19
CA ILE A 78 1.32 -11.08 -8.96
C ILE A 78 2.31 -11.77 -8.03
N ALA A 79 3.30 -12.44 -8.62
CA ALA A 79 4.38 -13.03 -7.83
C ALA A 79 5.21 -11.92 -7.17
N VAL A 80 5.59 -12.12 -5.90
CA VAL A 80 6.42 -11.14 -5.19
C VAL A 80 7.71 -10.84 -5.94
N ALA A 81 8.33 -11.87 -6.53
CA ALA A 81 9.57 -11.71 -7.28
C ALA A 81 9.41 -10.82 -8.52
N ASP A 82 8.20 -10.67 -9.04
CA ASP A 82 7.91 -9.86 -10.23
C ASP A 82 7.50 -8.43 -9.88
N ALA A 83 7.37 -8.09 -8.61
CA ALA A 83 6.94 -6.77 -8.20
C ALA A 83 7.97 -5.71 -8.59
N LYS A 84 7.48 -4.62 -9.14
CA LYS A 84 8.30 -3.51 -9.62
C LYS A 84 7.59 -2.18 -9.41
N GLY A 85 8.20 -1.08 -9.84
CA GLY A 85 7.62 0.25 -9.65
C GLY A 85 6.17 0.33 -10.13
N GLY A 86 5.29 0.89 -9.32
CA GLY A 86 3.86 0.98 -9.56
C GLY A 86 3.05 -0.17 -8.97
N ASP A 87 3.69 -1.19 -8.41
CA ASP A 87 2.98 -2.30 -7.79
C ASP A 87 2.81 -2.09 -6.29
N VAL A 88 1.79 -2.74 -5.75
CA VAL A 88 1.47 -2.72 -4.32
C VAL A 88 2.11 -3.93 -3.65
N VAL A 89 2.77 -3.72 -2.53
CA VAL A 89 3.34 -4.81 -1.73
C VAL A 89 2.77 -4.79 -0.32
N VAL A 90 2.51 -5.97 0.20
CA VAL A 90 1.91 -6.18 1.52
C VAL A 90 2.92 -6.87 2.42
N PHE A 91 3.03 -6.39 3.65
CA PHE A 91 4.03 -6.83 4.61
C PHE A 91 3.39 -7.51 5.81
N ARG A 92 4.08 -8.54 6.32
CA ARG A 92 3.81 -9.15 7.62
C ARG A 92 5.04 -8.89 8.49
N PHE A 93 4.84 -8.20 9.62
CA PHE A 93 5.96 -7.85 10.50
C PHE A 93 6.36 -8.96 11.46
N ARG A 94 5.39 -9.80 11.86
CA ARG A 94 5.64 -10.90 12.79
C ARG A 94 5.05 -12.18 12.25
N ALA A 95 5.83 -13.26 12.31
CA ALA A 95 5.36 -14.59 11.93
C ALA A 95 4.15 -14.99 12.77
N GLY A 96 3.17 -15.64 12.15
CA GLY A 96 1.96 -16.09 12.83
C GLY A 96 0.90 -15.01 13.03
N THR A 97 1.17 -13.76 12.65
CA THR A 97 0.16 -12.69 12.70
C THR A 97 -0.27 -12.32 11.29
N PRO A 98 -1.50 -11.76 11.13
CA PRO A 98 -1.93 -11.29 9.81
C PRO A 98 -1.06 -10.15 9.29
N ALA A 99 -0.99 -10.02 7.96
CA ALA A 99 -0.35 -8.87 7.31
C ALA A 99 -1.19 -7.62 7.59
N LYS A 100 -0.54 -6.50 7.94
CA LYS A 100 -1.23 -5.26 8.27
C LYS A 100 -0.52 -4.01 7.79
N HIS A 101 0.49 -4.14 6.94
CA HIS A 101 1.17 -2.98 6.35
C HIS A 101 1.22 -3.12 4.84
N VAL A 102 1.11 -2.00 4.14
CA VAL A 102 1.05 -1.96 2.69
C VAL A 102 1.75 -0.70 2.19
N GLY A 103 2.34 -0.78 1.02
CA GLY A 103 2.95 0.36 0.36
C GLY A 103 2.97 0.17 -1.14
N ILE A 104 3.46 1.19 -1.84
CA ILE A 104 3.56 1.16 -3.30
C ILE A 104 5.03 1.30 -3.68
N LEU A 105 5.52 0.37 -4.49
CA LEU A 105 6.88 0.47 -5.03
C LEU A 105 6.95 1.60 -6.05
N CYS A 106 7.96 2.43 -5.96
CA CYS A 106 8.27 3.42 -7.00
C CYS A 106 9.45 3.00 -7.85
N ALA A 107 10.15 1.95 -7.43
CA ALA A 107 11.15 1.19 -8.17
C ALA A 107 11.24 -0.18 -7.51
N ARG A 108 11.98 -1.13 -8.09
CA ARG A 108 12.12 -2.47 -7.47
C ARG A 108 12.58 -2.41 -6.02
N GLU A 109 13.44 -1.46 -5.70
CA GLU A 109 14.07 -1.37 -4.38
C GLU A 109 13.72 -0.08 -3.64
N ARG A 110 12.66 0.62 -4.08
CA ARG A 110 12.19 1.85 -3.44
C ARG A 110 10.69 1.73 -3.14
N LEU A 111 10.29 2.15 -1.95
CA LEU A 111 8.92 2.01 -1.45
C LEU A 111 8.41 3.35 -0.94
N VAL A 112 7.20 3.71 -1.35
CA VAL A 112 6.44 4.82 -0.74
C VAL A 112 5.43 4.22 0.22
N HIS A 113 5.47 4.65 1.48
CA HIS A 113 4.54 4.16 2.49
C HIS A 113 4.32 5.16 3.62
N ALA A 114 3.27 4.94 4.40
CA ALA A 114 2.96 5.72 5.60
C ALA A 114 2.94 4.80 6.80
N MET A 115 3.76 5.10 7.81
CA MET A 115 3.81 4.38 9.08
C MET A 115 3.65 5.35 10.24
N GLU A 116 3.07 4.84 11.34
CA GLU A 116 2.98 5.61 12.57
C GLU A 116 4.38 6.05 13.03
N GLY A 117 4.49 7.30 13.46
CA GLY A 117 5.75 7.86 13.93
C GLY A 117 6.40 8.86 12.98
N GLY A 118 5.85 9.04 11.78
CA GLY A 118 6.37 10.01 10.84
C GLY A 118 5.48 10.20 9.63
N PRO A 119 5.79 11.18 8.76
CA PRO A 119 5.02 11.36 7.53
C PRO A 119 5.29 10.25 6.54
N ALA A 120 4.44 10.18 5.49
CA ALA A 120 4.70 9.29 4.38
C ALA A 120 6.08 9.60 3.77
N ILE A 121 6.85 8.55 3.50
CA ILE A 121 8.21 8.69 2.98
C ILE A 121 8.49 7.66 1.89
N GLU A 122 9.53 7.93 1.14
CA GLU A 122 10.11 6.95 0.21
C GLU A 122 11.37 6.37 0.85
N ILE A 123 11.45 5.06 0.94
CA ILE A 123 12.57 4.35 1.57
C ILE A 123 13.16 3.31 0.63
N SER A 124 14.39 2.88 0.94
CA SER A 124 14.98 1.72 0.27
C SER A 124 14.36 0.43 0.82
N VAL A 125 14.06 -0.51 -0.06
CA VAL A 125 13.62 -1.84 0.33
C VAL A 125 14.86 -2.67 0.67
N THR A 126 15.32 -2.53 1.91
CA THR A 126 16.47 -3.27 2.43
C THR A 126 16.11 -4.75 2.59
N PRO A 127 17.10 -5.64 2.83
CA PRO A 127 16.79 -7.04 3.11
C PRO A 127 15.79 -7.25 4.25
N TRP A 128 15.82 -6.41 5.27
CA TRP A 128 14.85 -6.45 6.37
C TRP A 128 13.41 -6.29 5.87
N TRP A 129 13.17 -5.28 5.02
CA TRP A 129 11.86 -5.03 4.42
C TRP A 129 11.47 -6.13 3.43
N ARG A 130 12.42 -6.52 2.57
CA ARG A 130 12.15 -7.51 1.53
C ARG A 130 11.70 -8.84 2.10
N ARG A 131 12.31 -9.29 3.18
CA ARG A 131 11.93 -10.55 3.83
C ARG A 131 10.53 -10.54 4.41
N ARG A 132 9.92 -9.37 4.57
CA ARG A 132 8.59 -9.22 5.17
C ARG A 132 7.49 -9.02 4.14
N ILE A 133 7.82 -8.95 2.86
CA ILE A 133 6.83 -8.90 1.79
C ILE A 133 6.21 -10.30 1.68
N VAL A 134 4.89 -10.38 1.84
CA VAL A 134 4.15 -11.65 1.77
C VAL A 134 3.20 -11.72 0.58
N ALA A 135 2.92 -10.59 -0.06
CA ALA A 135 2.05 -10.56 -1.24
C ALA A 135 2.36 -9.33 -2.07
N ALA A 136 2.06 -9.42 -3.36
CA ALA A 136 2.23 -8.30 -4.28
C ALA A 136 1.06 -8.27 -5.25
N PHE A 137 0.72 -7.06 -5.69
CA PHE A 137 -0.44 -6.83 -6.55
C PHE A 137 -0.13 -5.73 -7.58
N ALA A 138 -0.73 -5.87 -8.75
CA ALA A 138 -0.71 -4.81 -9.76
C ALA A 138 -2.05 -4.08 -9.76
N PHE A 139 -2.04 -2.80 -10.09
CA PHE A 139 -3.28 -2.06 -10.32
C PHE A 139 -3.94 -2.57 -11.61
N PRO A 140 -5.27 -2.79 -11.59
CA PRO A 140 -5.96 -3.32 -12.78
C PRO A 140 -5.77 -2.41 -14.00
N GLY A 141 -5.41 -3.01 -15.13
CA GLY A 141 -5.24 -2.29 -16.39
C GLY A 141 -3.92 -1.57 -16.55
N VAL A 142 -2.98 -1.77 -15.62
CA VAL A 142 -1.67 -1.11 -15.71
C VAL A 142 -0.86 -1.63 -16.90
N THR A 143 -0.18 -0.71 -17.58
CA THR A 143 0.77 -1.01 -18.67
C THR A 143 2.11 -0.33 -18.39
N ASP A 144 3.15 -0.88 -18.97
CA ASP A 144 4.52 -0.34 -18.81
C ASP A 144 4.76 0.95 -19.61
#